data_85fe0f362d7d0793e0c6c95da38d6eac
#
_entry.id   85fe0f362d7d0793e0c6c95da38d6eac
#
_cell.length_a   1.000
_cell.length_b   1.000
_cell.length_c   1.000
_cell.angle_alpha   90.00
_cell.angle_beta   90.00
_cell.angle_gamma   90.00
#
_symmetry.space_group_name_H-M   'P 1'
#
loop_
_entity.id
_entity.type
_entity.pdbx_description
1 polymer ?
#
loop_
_entity_poly.entity_id
_entity_poly.type
_entity_poly.pdbx_seq_one_letter_code
_entity_poly.pdbx_strand_id
1 'polypeptide(L)'
;MNKLIDVIKSIYKIKELRERILFTLALLLVYRLGAQVVLPGVDSLALSDLSSRSDGGGLLGILNAFTGGAFANASIFALGIMPYISASIVVQLMGVALPYLQKLQKEGESGRKKITQITRWLTIFICVVQAPAYLYGLSALGVPDSAFIFGRTPAFIFTSIIILVTGCIFAMWLGEKITDRGIGNGISLLITVGIVATLPLSFTQNLISRISESNGGLIMVVIELAVWLVIILLSILLVMAVRQIPVQYARRNSVPGTQSSEMAKRQYIPLKLNASGVMPIIFAQALMFAPATIGSVFGTSAVGQWLQASFSDIFGLWYNILFGVLVVIFTFFYTAITVPTNKMSDDLKRSGGFVPGIRPGNETSEYLDSVMSQITFPGSLYLAIIAVFPAIVVQLIGMQQGWALFFGGTSLLIMVGVAIDTIQQVNAHLLNNHYDGLMKSGSMRSKPTI
;
A
#
# COMPACT_ATOMS: atom_id res chain seq x y z
N MET A 1 20.12 -18.44 -11.50
CA MET A 1 18.97 -19.35 -11.67
C MET A 1 18.91 -20.41 -10.56
N ASN A 2 20.00 -21.08 -10.20
CA ASN A 2 20.03 -22.13 -9.16
C ASN A 2 19.57 -21.62 -7.76
N LYS A 3 19.97 -20.40 -7.34
CA LYS A 3 19.54 -19.85 -6.04
C LYS A 3 18.03 -19.64 -5.91
N LEU A 4 17.36 -19.24 -6.96
CA LEU A 4 15.88 -19.08 -6.95
C LEU A 4 15.18 -20.43 -6.84
N ILE A 5 15.67 -21.44 -7.55
CA ILE A 5 15.14 -22.81 -7.50
C ILE A 5 15.33 -23.39 -6.08
N ASP A 6 16.48 -23.14 -5.46
CA ASP A 6 16.77 -23.59 -4.09
C ASP A 6 15.86 -22.91 -3.05
N VAL A 7 15.58 -21.61 -3.22
CA VAL A 7 14.64 -20.88 -2.36
C VAL A 7 13.23 -21.45 -2.53
N ILE A 8 12.77 -21.68 -3.75
CA ILE A 8 11.44 -22.27 -4.01
C ILE A 8 11.33 -23.69 -3.43
N LYS A 9 12.38 -24.52 -3.59
CA LYS A 9 12.44 -25.85 -2.97
C LYS A 9 12.39 -25.79 -1.44
N SER A 10 13.09 -24.81 -0.84
CA SER A 10 13.10 -24.60 0.60
C SER A 10 11.72 -24.16 1.13
N ILE A 11 11.04 -23.28 0.41
CA ILE A 11 9.67 -22.85 0.72
C ILE A 11 8.72 -24.04 0.69
N TYR A 12 8.81 -24.87 -0.34
CA TYR A 12 7.93 -26.05 -0.47
C TYR A 12 8.18 -27.11 0.61
N LYS A 13 9.41 -27.20 1.13
CA LYS A 13 9.81 -28.18 2.15
C LYS A 13 9.27 -27.84 3.54
N ILE A 14 8.99 -26.57 3.84
CA ILE A 14 8.48 -26.11 5.13
C ILE A 14 6.94 -26.12 5.08
N LYS A 15 6.33 -27.09 5.78
CA LYS A 15 4.87 -27.30 5.77
C LYS A 15 4.09 -26.04 6.18
N GLU A 16 4.50 -25.39 7.27
CA GLU A 16 3.83 -24.19 7.80
C GLU A 16 3.85 -23.04 6.77
N LEU A 17 4.99 -22.76 6.16
CA LEU A 17 5.13 -21.70 5.18
C LEU A 17 4.29 -21.97 3.93
N ARG A 18 4.28 -23.21 3.46
CA ARG A 18 3.45 -23.65 2.34
C ARG A 18 1.95 -23.47 2.62
N GLU A 19 1.49 -23.87 3.80
CA GLU A 19 0.09 -23.70 4.20
C GLU A 19 -0.32 -22.23 4.25
N ARG A 20 0.53 -21.35 4.79
CA ARG A 20 0.30 -19.90 4.81
C ARG A 20 0.23 -19.30 3.41
N ILE A 21 1.15 -19.68 2.50
CA ILE A 21 1.13 -19.22 1.11
C ILE A 21 -0.14 -19.69 0.39
N LEU A 22 -0.47 -20.97 0.48
CA LEU A 22 -1.67 -21.51 -0.16
C LEU A 22 -2.96 -20.86 0.38
N PHE A 23 -3.02 -20.62 1.69
CA PHE A 23 -4.13 -19.92 2.30
C PHE A 23 -4.27 -18.49 1.76
N THR A 24 -3.14 -17.74 1.65
CA THR A 24 -3.13 -16.39 1.07
C THR A 24 -3.61 -16.41 -0.36
N LEU A 25 -3.08 -17.31 -1.20
CA LEU A 25 -3.47 -17.43 -2.60
C LEU A 25 -4.94 -17.80 -2.77
N ALA A 26 -5.47 -18.69 -1.94
CA ALA A 26 -6.88 -19.08 -1.96
C ALA A 26 -7.80 -17.87 -1.65
N LEU A 27 -7.48 -17.08 -0.63
CA LEU A 27 -8.27 -15.88 -0.29
C LEU A 27 -8.16 -14.78 -1.34
N LEU A 28 -6.98 -14.60 -1.96
CA LEU A 28 -6.82 -13.68 -3.08
C LEU A 28 -7.64 -14.10 -4.30
N LEU A 29 -7.74 -15.41 -4.57
CA LEU A 29 -8.57 -15.95 -5.63
C LEU A 29 -10.06 -15.69 -5.36
N VAL A 30 -10.52 -15.91 -4.11
CA VAL A 30 -11.91 -15.58 -3.71
C VAL A 30 -12.21 -14.11 -3.93
N TYR A 31 -11.29 -13.21 -3.54
CA TYR A 31 -11.45 -11.77 -3.78
C TYR A 31 -11.55 -11.46 -5.28
N ARG A 32 -10.70 -12.09 -6.10
CA ARG A 32 -10.68 -11.84 -7.53
C ARG A 32 -11.96 -12.35 -8.23
N LEU A 33 -12.47 -13.50 -7.83
CA LEU A 33 -13.75 -14.02 -8.32
C LEU A 33 -14.91 -13.09 -7.94
N GLY A 34 -14.97 -12.61 -6.71
CA GLY A 34 -16.00 -11.66 -6.26
C GLY A 34 -15.95 -10.32 -6.98
N ALA A 35 -14.77 -9.87 -7.42
CA ALA A 35 -14.62 -8.66 -8.21
C ALA A 35 -15.24 -8.76 -9.62
N GLN A 36 -15.51 -9.96 -10.12
CA GLN A 36 -16.18 -10.20 -11.40
C GLN A 36 -17.72 -10.35 -11.26
N VAL A 37 -18.23 -10.49 -10.04
CA VAL A 37 -19.68 -10.65 -9.80
C VAL A 37 -20.34 -9.29 -9.83
N VAL A 38 -21.12 -9.03 -10.86
CA VAL A 38 -21.87 -7.77 -11.05
C VAL A 38 -23.03 -7.67 -10.05
N LEU A 39 -23.38 -6.43 -9.66
CA LEU A 39 -24.52 -6.15 -8.80
C LEU A 39 -25.82 -6.68 -9.44
N PRO A 40 -26.67 -7.37 -8.68
CA PRO A 40 -27.96 -7.83 -9.16
C PRO A 40 -28.82 -6.66 -9.66
N GLY A 41 -29.32 -6.77 -10.88
CA GLY A 41 -30.14 -5.73 -11.52
C GLY A 41 -29.36 -4.72 -12.37
N VAL A 42 -28.07 -4.93 -12.57
CA VAL A 42 -27.25 -4.15 -13.50
C VAL A 42 -26.83 -5.05 -14.67
N ASP A 43 -27.00 -4.57 -15.90
CA ASP A 43 -26.61 -5.30 -17.11
C ASP A 43 -25.11 -5.15 -17.36
N SER A 44 -24.39 -6.28 -17.34
CA SER A 44 -22.96 -6.35 -17.58
C SER A 44 -22.55 -5.95 -19.00
N LEU A 45 -23.41 -6.18 -19.99
CA LEU A 45 -23.11 -5.85 -21.38
C LEU A 45 -23.11 -4.33 -21.62
N ALA A 46 -24.07 -3.61 -21.01
CA ALA A 46 -24.12 -2.16 -21.07
C ALA A 46 -22.92 -1.49 -20.35
N LEU A 47 -22.33 -2.18 -19.37
CA LEU A 47 -21.15 -1.71 -18.63
C LEU A 47 -19.83 -1.97 -19.37
N SER A 48 -19.77 -2.99 -20.24
CA SER A 48 -18.54 -3.31 -20.99
C SER A 48 -18.13 -2.18 -21.92
N ASP A 49 -19.10 -1.46 -22.50
CA ASP A 49 -18.88 -0.27 -23.33
C ASP A 49 -18.35 0.93 -22.52
N LEU A 50 -18.66 0.96 -21.22
CA LEU A 50 -18.17 1.99 -20.29
C LEU A 50 -16.75 1.70 -19.81
N SER A 51 -16.40 0.44 -19.59
CA SER A 51 -15.06 0.08 -19.17
C SER A 51 -14.03 0.50 -20.22
N SER A 52 -14.37 0.38 -21.51
CA SER A 52 -13.54 0.86 -22.61
C SER A 52 -13.43 2.40 -22.70
N ARG A 53 -14.43 3.13 -22.17
CA ARG A 53 -14.42 4.60 -22.12
C ARG A 53 -13.82 5.15 -20.82
N SER A 54 -13.92 4.42 -19.69
CA SER A 54 -13.38 4.82 -18.40
C SER A 54 -11.85 4.58 -18.27
N ASP A 55 -11.24 3.87 -19.20
CA ASP A 55 -9.79 3.74 -19.30
C ASP A 55 -9.08 5.05 -19.71
N GLY A 56 -9.85 6.08 -20.04
CA GLY A 56 -9.35 7.42 -20.35
C GLY A 56 -9.03 8.23 -19.13
N GLY A 57 -8.07 7.81 -18.30
CA GLY A 57 -7.40 8.56 -17.21
C GLY A 57 -8.31 9.56 -16.48
N GLY A 58 -8.23 9.68 -15.29
CA GLY A 58 -9.06 10.52 -14.42
C GLY A 58 -9.14 9.85 -13.07
N LEU A 59 -9.70 10.54 -12.11
CA LEU A 59 -9.88 10.07 -10.74
C LEU A 59 -10.54 8.68 -10.68
N LEU A 60 -11.45 8.41 -11.60
CA LEU A 60 -12.16 7.13 -11.75
C LEU A 60 -11.26 6.01 -12.25
N GLY A 61 -10.29 6.32 -13.12
CA GLY A 61 -9.29 5.35 -13.58
C GLY A 61 -8.42 4.82 -12.44
N ILE A 62 -8.04 5.69 -11.48
CA ILE A 62 -7.30 5.25 -10.29
C ILE A 62 -8.16 4.35 -9.40
N LEU A 63 -9.43 4.72 -9.14
CA LEU A 63 -10.33 3.87 -8.36
C LEU A 63 -10.52 2.52 -9.01
N ASN A 64 -10.68 2.50 -10.34
CA ASN A 64 -10.82 1.27 -11.10
C ASN A 64 -9.55 0.42 -11.04
N ALA A 65 -8.37 1.02 -11.13
CA ALA A 65 -7.09 0.32 -10.99
C ALA A 65 -6.94 -0.31 -9.58
N PHE A 66 -7.26 0.40 -8.51
CA PHE A 66 -7.18 -0.13 -7.14
C PHE A 66 -8.18 -1.24 -6.84
N THR A 67 -9.36 -1.18 -7.44
CA THR A 67 -10.38 -2.22 -7.28
C THR A 67 -10.21 -3.37 -8.28
N GLY A 68 -9.21 -3.28 -9.17
CA GLY A 68 -8.93 -4.31 -10.18
C GLY A 68 -10.03 -4.50 -11.21
N GLY A 69 -10.68 -3.39 -11.64
CA GLY A 69 -11.78 -3.41 -12.58
C GLY A 69 -13.16 -3.52 -11.92
N ALA A 70 -13.24 -3.80 -10.61
CA ALA A 70 -14.49 -4.01 -9.90
C ALA A 70 -15.39 -2.75 -9.87
N PHE A 71 -14.77 -1.57 -9.88
CA PHE A 71 -15.48 -0.29 -9.88
C PHE A 71 -16.23 -0.06 -11.20
N ALA A 72 -15.56 -0.21 -12.34
CA ALA A 72 -16.15 -0.03 -13.66
C ALA A 72 -17.18 -1.11 -14.00
N ASN A 73 -16.95 -2.34 -13.51
CA ASN A 73 -17.86 -3.46 -13.73
C ASN A 73 -19.07 -3.47 -12.78
N ALA A 74 -19.27 -2.41 -11.97
CA ALA A 74 -20.32 -2.35 -10.94
C ALA A 74 -20.46 -3.66 -10.15
N SER A 75 -19.31 -4.21 -9.69
CA SER A 75 -19.30 -5.48 -8.97
C SER A 75 -19.72 -5.32 -7.51
N ILE A 76 -19.93 -6.45 -6.83
CA ILE A 76 -20.19 -6.51 -5.38
C ILE A 76 -19.04 -5.83 -4.61
N PHE A 77 -17.81 -5.87 -5.12
CA PHE A 77 -16.64 -5.21 -4.55
C PHE A 77 -16.30 -3.86 -5.19
N ALA A 78 -17.28 -3.17 -5.79
CA ALA A 78 -17.04 -1.90 -6.46
C ALA A 78 -16.41 -0.83 -5.55
N LEU A 79 -16.79 -0.75 -4.28
CA LEU A 79 -16.16 0.13 -3.30
C LEU A 79 -14.77 -0.39 -2.84
N GLY A 80 -14.49 -1.67 -3.05
CA GLY A 80 -13.22 -2.31 -2.69
C GLY A 80 -12.86 -2.13 -1.21
N ILE A 81 -11.57 -1.87 -0.97
CA ILE A 81 -11.01 -1.65 0.37
C ILE A 81 -10.86 -0.15 0.68
N MET A 82 -11.18 0.75 -0.26
CA MET A 82 -10.98 2.20 -0.10
C MET A 82 -11.66 2.78 1.14
N PRO A 83 -12.94 2.44 1.48
CA PRO A 83 -13.57 2.92 2.71
C PRO A 83 -12.82 2.53 3.97
N TYR A 84 -12.27 1.31 4.01
CA TYR A 84 -11.45 0.85 5.14
C TYR A 84 -10.13 1.62 5.26
N ILE A 85 -9.46 1.89 4.13
CA ILE A 85 -8.23 2.70 4.12
C ILE A 85 -8.53 4.10 4.66
N SER A 86 -9.61 4.75 4.18
CA SER A 86 -10.03 6.06 4.66
C SER A 86 -10.35 6.05 6.16
N ALA A 87 -11.07 5.04 6.64
CA ALA A 87 -11.36 4.86 8.06
C ALA A 87 -10.08 4.67 8.89
N SER A 88 -9.16 3.85 8.43
CA SER A 88 -7.88 3.59 9.10
C SER A 88 -7.03 4.87 9.18
N ILE A 89 -7.01 5.67 8.11
CA ILE A 89 -6.35 6.98 8.08
C ILE A 89 -6.92 7.90 9.14
N VAL A 90 -8.25 8.07 9.16
CA VAL A 90 -8.94 8.94 10.12
C VAL A 90 -8.64 8.50 11.55
N VAL A 91 -8.71 7.19 11.85
CA VAL A 91 -8.44 6.67 13.20
C VAL A 91 -6.98 6.87 13.60
N GLN A 92 -6.02 6.71 12.67
CA GLN A 92 -4.60 6.98 12.93
C GLN A 92 -4.34 8.46 13.21
N LEU A 93 -4.92 9.38 12.42
CA LEU A 93 -4.81 10.81 12.66
C LEU A 93 -5.45 11.22 13.98
N MET A 94 -6.64 10.71 14.26
CA MET A 94 -7.31 10.93 15.55
C MET A 94 -6.53 10.32 16.73
N GLY A 95 -5.75 9.25 16.49
CA GLY A 95 -4.85 8.64 17.46
C GLY A 95 -3.76 9.59 17.95
N VAL A 96 -3.38 10.60 17.17
CA VAL A 96 -2.44 11.65 17.57
C VAL A 96 -3.17 12.81 18.29
N ALA A 97 -4.38 13.14 17.84
CA ALA A 97 -5.12 14.28 18.35
C ALA A 97 -5.91 13.99 19.64
N LEU A 98 -6.45 12.77 19.78
CA LEU A 98 -7.33 12.41 20.90
C LEU A 98 -6.59 11.64 22.00
N PRO A 99 -6.56 12.18 23.26
CA PRO A 99 -5.91 11.52 24.39
C PRO A 99 -6.45 10.11 24.68
N TYR A 100 -7.73 9.86 24.38
CA TYR A 100 -8.36 8.54 24.54
C TYR A 100 -7.71 7.49 23.61
N LEU A 101 -7.53 7.81 22.34
CA LEU A 101 -6.92 6.89 21.39
C LEU A 101 -5.41 6.72 21.65
N GLN A 102 -4.74 7.77 22.15
CA GLN A 102 -3.34 7.67 22.58
C GLN A 102 -3.17 6.67 23.74
N LYS A 103 -4.10 6.67 24.70
CA LYS A 103 -4.10 5.68 25.78
C LYS A 103 -4.28 4.26 25.25
N LEU A 104 -5.24 4.05 24.34
CA LEU A 104 -5.46 2.76 23.69
C LEU A 104 -4.23 2.25 22.94
N GLN A 105 -3.49 3.14 22.26
CA GLN A 105 -2.24 2.76 21.57
C GLN A 105 -1.15 2.28 22.55
N LYS A 106 -1.16 2.79 23.80
CA LYS A 106 -0.23 2.39 24.87
C LYS A 106 -0.65 1.11 25.60
N GLU A 107 -1.92 0.72 25.55
CA GLU A 107 -2.46 -0.50 26.21
C GLU A 107 -2.01 -1.82 25.53
N GLY A 108 -1.22 -1.76 24.47
CA GLY A 108 -0.69 -2.95 23.79
C GLY A 108 -1.76 -3.70 22.97
N GLU A 109 -1.85 -5.02 23.12
CA GLU A 109 -2.69 -5.86 22.27
C GLU A 109 -4.20 -5.64 22.49
N SER A 110 -4.62 -5.40 23.73
CA SER A 110 -6.01 -5.06 24.06
C SER A 110 -6.46 -3.76 23.42
N GLY A 111 -5.61 -2.72 23.50
CA GLY A 111 -5.88 -1.44 22.87
C GLY A 111 -5.92 -1.53 21.34
N ARG A 112 -5.02 -2.32 20.72
CA ARG A 112 -5.05 -2.60 19.27
C ARG A 112 -6.37 -3.20 18.82
N LYS A 113 -6.90 -4.18 19.55
CA LYS A 113 -8.21 -4.79 19.24
C LYS A 113 -9.34 -3.76 19.26
N LYS A 114 -9.35 -2.85 20.25
CA LYS A 114 -10.35 -1.78 20.32
C LYS A 114 -10.21 -0.77 19.17
N ILE A 115 -8.98 -0.39 18.82
CA ILE A 115 -8.71 0.50 17.68
C ILE A 115 -9.21 -0.13 16.38
N THR A 116 -8.93 -1.42 16.15
CA THR A 116 -9.44 -2.16 14.99
C THR A 116 -10.97 -2.18 14.95
N GLN A 117 -11.62 -2.36 16.10
CA GLN A 117 -13.09 -2.29 16.19
C GLN A 117 -13.62 -0.91 15.81
N ILE A 118 -13.03 0.17 16.30
CA ILE A 118 -13.41 1.55 15.95
C ILE A 118 -13.24 1.76 14.43
N THR A 119 -12.13 1.29 13.86
CA THR A 119 -11.89 1.36 12.41
C THR A 119 -12.97 0.63 11.62
N ARG A 120 -13.39 -0.57 12.04
CA ARG A 120 -14.47 -1.33 11.39
C ARG A 120 -15.80 -0.59 11.42
N TRP A 121 -16.20 -0.03 12.56
CA TRP A 121 -17.44 0.75 12.66
C TRP A 121 -17.40 2.00 11.78
N LEU A 122 -16.26 2.69 11.76
CA LEU A 122 -16.08 3.86 10.90
C LEU A 122 -16.11 3.47 9.42
N THR A 123 -15.54 2.31 9.05
CA THR A 123 -15.61 1.77 7.69
C THR A 123 -17.04 1.55 7.25
N ILE A 124 -17.87 0.94 8.10
CA ILE A 124 -19.29 0.71 7.81
C ILE A 124 -20.01 2.04 7.56
N PHE A 125 -19.77 3.02 8.42
CA PHE A 125 -20.36 4.35 8.27
C PHE A 125 -19.96 5.02 6.95
N ILE A 126 -18.67 4.99 6.61
CA ILE A 126 -18.16 5.53 5.34
C ILE A 126 -18.75 4.79 4.15
N CYS A 127 -18.85 3.44 4.20
CA CYS A 127 -19.48 2.65 3.14
C CYS A 127 -20.94 3.04 2.90
N VAL A 128 -21.73 3.21 3.96
CA VAL A 128 -23.14 3.60 3.86
C VAL A 128 -23.31 4.97 3.20
N VAL A 129 -22.38 5.89 3.44
CA VAL A 129 -22.39 7.22 2.81
C VAL A 129 -21.89 7.16 1.36
N GLN A 130 -20.87 6.35 1.07
CA GLN A 130 -20.28 6.27 -0.27
C GLN A 130 -21.09 5.40 -1.25
N ALA A 131 -21.82 4.38 -0.78
CA ALA A 131 -22.58 3.49 -1.66
C ALA A 131 -23.67 4.23 -2.47
N PRO A 132 -24.50 5.11 -1.90
CA PRO A 132 -25.42 5.93 -2.70
C PRO A 132 -24.69 6.84 -3.68
N ALA A 133 -23.61 7.50 -3.24
CA ALA A 133 -22.81 8.38 -4.11
C ALA A 133 -22.24 7.62 -5.32
N TYR A 134 -21.81 6.38 -5.11
CA TYR A 134 -21.38 5.49 -6.20
C TYR A 134 -22.50 5.17 -7.19
N LEU A 135 -23.69 4.77 -6.69
CA LEU A 135 -24.84 4.42 -7.54
C LEU A 135 -25.34 5.61 -8.37
N TYR A 136 -25.37 6.80 -7.78
CA TYR A 136 -25.70 8.03 -8.51
C TYR A 136 -24.56 8.44 -9.47
N GLY A 137 -23.31 8.20 -9.09
CA GLY A 137 -22.13 8.47 -9.91
C GLY A 137 -22.08 7.64 -11.18
N LEU A 138 -22.59 6.41 -11.17
CA LEU A 138 -22.67 5.57 -12.38
C LEU A 138 -23.44 6.26 -13.51
N SER A 139 -24.46 7.05 -13.21
CA SER A 139 -25.17 7.83 -14.25
C SER A 139 -24.34 8.96 -14.82
N ALA A 140 -23.61 9.65 -13.94
CA ALA A 140 -22.73 10.73 -14.36
C ALA A 140 -21.59 10.22 -15.26
N LEU A 141 -21.25 8.91 -15.15
CA LEU A 141 -20.31 8.19 -16.00
C LEU A 141 -20.88 7.78 -17.36
N GLY A 142 -22.17 8.08 -17.63
CA GLY A 142 -22.81 7.77 -18.91
C GLY A 142 -23.43 6.38 -18.98
N VAL A 143 -23.65 5.70 -17.83
CA VAL A 143 -24.44 4.47 -17.78
C VAL A 143 -25.88 4.82 -18.14
N PRO A 144 -26.44 4.33 -19.26
CA PRO A 144 -27.82 4.60 -19.63
C PRO A 144 -28.77 3.99 -18.60
N ASP A 145 -29.90 4.64 -18.36
CA ASP A 145 -30.91 4.12 -17.44
C ASP A 145 -31.43 2.73 -17.84
N SER A 146 -31.32 2.36 -19.12
CA SER A 146 -31.63 1.03 -19.64
C SER A 146 -30.72 -0.08 -19.11
N ALA A 147 -29.53 0.25 -18.62
CA ALA A 147 -28.62 -0.71 -18.00
C ALA A 147 -29.11 -1.19 -16.60
N PHE A 148 -30.06 -0.48 -16.01
CA PHE A 148 -30.68 -0.88 -14.76
C PHE A 148 -31.98 -1.67 -15.04
N ILE A 149 -31.92 -3.00 -14.98
CA ILE A 149 -33.02 -3.93 -15.31
C ILE A 149 -34.32 -3.60 -14.54
N PHE A 150 -34.18 -3.20 -13.28
CA PHE A 150 -35.30 -2.83 -12.41
C PHE A 150 -35.54 -1.33 -12.36
N GLY A 151 -34.95 -0.54 -13.23
CA GLY A 151 -34.92 0.91 -13.11
C GLY A 151 -34.29 1.37 -11.78
N ARG A 152 -34.27 2.68 -11.56
CA ARG A 152 -33.75 3.26 -10.29
C ARG A 152 -34.82 3.32 -9.21
N THR A 153 -35.48 2.20 -8.95
CA THR A 153 -36.46 2.13 -7.87
C THR A 153 -35.78 2.28 -6.51
N PRO A 154 -36.45 2.89 -5.51
CA PRO A 154 -35.92 2.98 -4.14
C PRO A 154 -35.53 1.60 -3.58
N ALA A 155 -36.26 0.55 -3.95
CA ALA A 155 -35.97 -0.83 -3.55
C ALA A 155 -34.62 -1.31 -4.15
N PHE A 156 -34.35 -1.02 -5.44
CA PHE A 156 -33.07 -1.35 -6.07
C PHE A 156 -31.90 -0.61 -5.38
N ILE A 157 -32.04 0.70 -5.12
CA ILE A 157 -31.01 1.50 -4.45
C ILE A 157 -30.72 0.93 -3.06
N PHE A 158 -31.74 0.63 -2.27
CA PHE A 158 -31.58 0.09 -0.92
C PHE A 158 -30.91 -1.28 -0.91
N THR A 159 -31.32 -2.19 -1.77
CA THR A 159 -30.67 -3.53 -1.89
C THR A 159 -29.24 -3.43 -2.37
N SER A 160 -28.94 -2.58 -3.35
CA SER A 160 -27.59 -2.35 -3.85
C SER A 160 -26.67 -1.75 -2.79
N ILE A 161 -27.15 -0.83 -1.96
CA ILE A 161 -26.39 -0.29 -0.82
C ILE A 161 -26.01 -1.41 0.14
N ILE A 162 -26.95 -2.27 0.53
CA ILE A 162 -26.68 -3.39 1.44
C ILE A 162 -25.63 -4.33 0.84
N ILE A 163 -25.74 -4.66 -0.44
CA ILE A 163 -24.80 -5.55 -1.12
C ILE A 163 -23.41 -4.92 -1.17
N LEU A 164 -23.29 -3.64 -1.54
CA LEU A 164 -22.01 -2.92 -1.60
C LEU A 164 -21.35 -2.81 -0.22
N VAL A 165 -22.10 -2.50 0.82
CA VAL A 165 -21.60 -2.42 2.20
C VAL A 165 -21.12 -3.81 2.66
N THR A 166 -21.91 -4.85 2.40
CA THR A 166 -21.54 -6.24 2.73
C THR A 166 -20.29 -6.67 1.97
N GLY A 167 -20.18 -6.34 0.70
CA GLY A 167 -19.00 -6.60 -0.13
C GLY A 167 -17.74 -5.94 0.43
N CYS A 168 -17.83 -4.66 0.82
CA CYS A 168 -16.71 -3.95 1.44
C CYS A 168 -16.27 -4.58 2.78
N ILE A 169 -17.24 -4.94 3.65
CA ILE A 169 -16.97 -5.62 4.92
C ILE A 169 -16.30 -6.98 4.67
N PHE A 170 -16.77 -7.72 3.67
CA PHE A 170 -16.19 -9.01 3.31
C PHE A 170 -14.77 -8.85 2.77
N ALA A 171 -14.50 -7.87 1.92
CA ALA A 171 -13.14 -7.57 1.44
C ALA A 171 -12.20 -7.18 2.60
N MET A 172 -12.66 -6.35 3.54
CA MET A 172 -11.93 -6.03 4.77
C MET A 172 -11.62 -7.28 5.58
N TRP A 173 -12.61 -8.16 5.80
CA TRP A 173 -12.43 -9.42 6.54
C TRP A 173 -11.42 -10.35 5.84
N LEU A 174 -11.44 -10.43 4.50
CA LEU A 174 -10.43 -11.18 3.74
C LEU A 174 -9.01 -10.64 4.02
N GLY A 175 -8.84 -9.31 3.96
CA GLY A 175 -7.57 -8.66 4.24
C GLY A 175 -7.05 -8.94 5.66
N GLU A 176 -7.92 -8.87 6.67
CA GLU A 176 -7.57 -9.19 8.05
C GLU A 176 -7.19 -10.68 8.19
N LYS A 177 -7.93 -11.59 7.58
CA LYS A 177 -7.64 -13.02 7.61
C LYS A 177 -6.30 -13.37 6.94
N ILE A 178 -5.96 -12.72 5.84
CA ILE A 178 -4.65 -12.88 5.21
C ILE A 178 -3.55 -12.39 6.16
N THR A 179 -3.74 -11.25 6.81
CA THR A 179 -2.77 -10.69 7.75
C THR A 179 -2.56 -11.60 8.98
N ASP A 180 -3.65 -12.19 9.51
CA ASP A 180 -3.60 -13.02 10.72
C ASP A 180 -2.99 -14.41 10.48
N ARG A 181 -3.36 -15.06 9.37
CA ARG A 181 -3.02 -16.47 9.11
C ARG A 181 -2.20 -16.70 7.85
N GLY A 182 -2.09 -15.72 6.99
CA GLY A 182 -1.37 -15.79 5.72
C GLY A 182 0.07 -15.27 5.83
N ILE A 183 0.54 -14.68 4.74
CA ILE A 183 1.83 -14.02 4.60
C ILE A 183 1.60 -12.61 4.07
N GLY A 184 2.33 -11.64 4.60
CA GLY A 184 2.25 -10.24 4.19
C GLY A 184 1.11 -9.48 4.87
N ASN A 185 1.00 -8.21 4.50
CA ASN A 185 -0.15 -7.38 4.87
C ASN A 185 -1.31 -7.67 3.91
N GLY A 186 -2.36 -8.32 4.39
CA GLY A 186 -3.48 -8.76 3.56
C GLY A 186 -4.18 -7.64 2.79
N ILE A 187 -4.34 -6.47 3.41
CA ILE A 187 -4.97 -5.31 2.78
C ILE A 187 -4.13 -4.81 1.61
N SER A 188 -2.82 -4.66 1.84
CA SER A 188 -1.88 -4.25 0.79
C SER A 188 -1.79 -5.26 -0.34
N LEU A 189 -1.86 -6.58 -0.02
CA LEU A 189 -1.90 -7.65 -1.02
C LEU A 189 -3.18 -7.60 -1.87
N LEU A 190 -4.35 -7.35 -1.27
CA LEU A 190 -5.60 -7.22 -2.02
C LEU A 190 -5.56 -6.04 -3.00
N ILE A 191 -4.99 -4.90 -2.59
CA ILE A 191 -4.78 -3.75 -3.48
C ILE A 191 -3.82 -4.11 -4.61
N THR A 192 -2.69 -4.74 -4.27
CA THR A 192 -1.67 -5.15 -5.26
C THR A 192 -2.25 -6.11 -6.30
N VAL A 193 -3.07 -7.09 -5.89
CA VAL A 193 -3.74 -8.02 -6.82
C VAL A 193 -4.73 -7.28 -7.71
N GLY A 194 -5.43 -6.26 -7.20
CA GLY A 194 -6.26 -5.37 -8.01
C GLY A 194 -5.45 -4.68 -9.11
N ILE A 195 -4.35 -4.04 -8.72
CA ILE A 195 -3.46 -3.33 -9.65
C ILE A 195 -2.86 -4.27 -10.70
N VAL A 196 -2.29 -5.40 -10.27
CA VAL A 196 -1.68 -6.38 -11.18
C VAL A 196 -2.69 -6.96 -12.16
N ALA A 197 -3.94 -7.09 -11.77
CA ALA A 197 -4.98 -7.66 -12.63
C ALA A 197 -5.39 -6.75 -13.79
N THR A 198 -5.27 -5.43 -13.65
CA THR A 198 -5.57 -4.46 -14.72
C THR A 198 -4.36 -4.18 -15.62
N LEU A 199 -3.14 -4.50 -15.16
CA LEU A 199 -1.89 -4.27 -15.89
C LEU A 199 -1.84 -4.92 -17.28
N PRO A 200 -2.19 -6.22 -17.48
CA PRO A 200 -2.14 -6.83 -18.81
C PRO A 200 -3.07 -6.17 -19.81
N LEU A 201 -4.27 -5.76 -19.37
CA LEU A 201 -5.25 -5.09 -20.24
C LEU A 201 -4.74 -3.72 -20.68
N SER A 202 -4.26 -2.91 -19.75
CA SER A 202 -3.71 -1.58 -20.04
C SER A 202 -2.48 -1.67 -20.96
N PHE A 203 -1.62 -2.67 -20.75
CA PHE A 203 -0.47 -2.90 -21.63
C PHE A 203 -0.88 -3.29 -23.06
N THR A 204 -1.84 -4.21 -23.20
CA THR A 204 -2.32 -4.62 -24.54
C THR A 204 -3.01 -3.48 -25.27
N GLN A 205 -3.79 -2.65 -24.58
CA GLN A 205 -4.42 -1.47 -25.18
C GLN A 205 -3.39 -0.45 -25.64
N ASN A 206 -2.36 -0.17 -24.81
CA ASN A 206 -1.26 0.71 -25.21
C ASN A 206 -0.50 0.16 -26.42
N LEU A 207 -0.23 -1.15 -26.44
CA LEU A 207 0.45 -1.81 -27.55
C LEU A 207 -0.35 -1.66 -28.86
N ILE A 208 -1.67 -1.91 -28.82
CA ILE A 208 -2.56 -1.79 -29.99
C ILE A 208 -2.60 -0.33 -30.46
N SER A 209 -2.73 0.64 -29.56
CA SER A 209 -2.75 2.06 -29.94
C SER A 209 -1.45 2.49 -30.62
N ARG A 210 -0.29 2.04 -30.09
CA ARG A 210 1.02 2.36 -30.67
C ARG A 210 1.28 1.68 -32.02
N ILE A 211 0.82 0.45 -32.22
CA ILE A 211 0.93 -0.25 -33.51
C ILE A 211 0.07 0.44 -34.57
N SER A 212 -1.06 1.01 -34.19
CA SER A 212 -1.95 1.75 -35.11
C SER A 212 -1.38 3.12 -35.50
N GLU A 213 -0.41 3.66 -34.75
CA GLU A 213 0.30 4.89 -35.10
C GLU A 213 1.34 4.62 -36.21
N SER A 214 1.23 5.30 -37.34
CA SER A 214 2.08 5.10 -38.54
C SER A 214 3.55 5.52 -38.36
N ASN A 215 3.93 6.20 -37.27
CA ASN A 215 5.25 6.82 -37.05
C ASN A 215 6.08 6.10 -35.99
N GLY A 216 6.50 4.86 -36.21
CA GLY A 216 7.51 4.20 -35.37
C GLY A 216 7.02 3.75 -33.99
N GLY A 217 5.72 3.47 -33.82
CA GLY A 217 5.08 3.13 -32.55
C GLY A 217 5.73 1.97 -31.81
N LEU A 218 6.29 0.98 -32.47
CA LEU A 218 7.03 -0.14 -31.86
C LEU A 218 8.30 0.31 -31.13
N ILE A 219 9.03 1.30 -31.68
CA ILE A 219 10.24 1.85 -31.02
C ILE A 219 9.83 2.55 -29.72
N MET A 220 8.69 3.26 -29.74
CA MET A 220 8.17 3.94 -28.56
C MET A 220 7.79 2.97 -27.44
N VAL A 221 7.20 1.81 -27.76
CA VAL A 221 6.92 0.74 -26.78
C VAL A 221 8.20 0.24 -26.09
N VAL A 222 9.30 0.07 -26.86
CA VAL A 222 10.59 -0.35 -26.28
C VAL A 222 11.14 0.70 -25.32
N ILE A 223 11.04 1.99 -25.68
CA ILE A 223 11.44 3.10 -24.82
C ILE A 223 10.58 3.13 -23.55
N GLU A 224 9.27 3.00 -23.67
CA GLU A 224 8.35 2.92 -22.54
C GLU A 224 8.71 1.80 -21.58
N LEU A 225 8.96 0.58 -22.10
CA LEU A 225 9.37 -0.55 -21.26
C LEU A 225 10.72 -0.31 -20.58
N ALA A 226 11.69 0.29 -21.27
CA ALA A 226 12.98 0.63 -20.70
C ALA A 226 12.83 1.65 -19.55
N VAL A 227 12.06 2.71 -19.75
CA VAL A 227 11.74 3.71 -18.73
C VAL A 227 11.03 3.07 -17.53
N TRP A 228 10.03 2.22 -17.78
CA TRP A 228 9.31 1.49 -16.75
C TRP A 228 10.24 0.63 -15.87
N LEU A 229 11.15 -0.10 -16.48
CA LEU A 229 12.14 -0.91 -15.78
C LEU A 229 13.08 -0.06 -14.92
N VAL A 230 13.54 1.08 -15.43
CA VAL A 230 14.37 2.02 -14.65
C VAL A 230 13.63 2.54 -13.42
N ILE A 231 12.35 2.88 -13.54
CA ILE A 231 11.56 3.37 -12.41
C ILE A 231 11.33 2.27 -11.37
N ILE A 232 11.09 1.02 -11.80
CA ILE A 232 11.02 -0.12 -10.88
C ILE A 232 12.32 -0.26 -10.09
N LEU A 233 13.47 -0.21 -10.75
CA LEU A 233 14.78 -0.29 -10.08
C LEU A 233 14.99 0.84 -9.09
N LEU A 234 14.64 2.07 -9.47
CA LEU A 234 14.69 3.22 -8.58
C LEU A 234 13.76 3.04 -7.37
N SER A 235 12.54 2.55 -7.58
CA SER A 235 11.59 2.27 -6.48
C SER A 235 12.10 1.21 -5.53
N ILE A 236 12.73 0.15 -6.02
CA ILE A 236 13.37 -0.90 -5.21
C ILE A 236 14.50 -0.31 -4.37
N LEU A 237 15.37 0.52 -4.97
CA LEU A 237 16.45 1.19 -4.25
C LEU A 237 15.93 2.05 -3.11
N LEU A 238 14.85 2.80 -3.31
CA LEU A 238 14.22 3.61 -2.26
C LEU A 238 13.72 2.75 -1.09
N VAL A 239 12.99 1.67 -1.39
CA VAL A 239 12.40 0.82 -0.35
C VAL A 239 13.47 0.04 0.42
N MET A 240 14.58 -0.34 -0.25
CA MET A 240 15.68 -1.08 0.36
C MET A 240 16.73 -0.19 1.04
N ALA A 241 16.71 1.12 0.80
CA ALA A 241 17.69 2.04 1.36
C ALA A 241 17.59 2.14 2.89
N VAL A 242 18.68 1.85 3.58
CA VAL A 242 18.77 1.81 5.05
C VAL A 242 19.98 2.56 5.54
N ARG A 243 19.81 3.45 6.51
CA ARG A 243 20.89 4.07 7.26
C ARG A 243 21.20 3.22 8.48
N GLN A 244 22.46 2.77 8.62
CA GLN A 244 22.91 1.97 9.74
C GLN A 244 23.54 2.88 10.81
N ILE A 245 22.99 2.86 12.04
CA ILE A 245 23.57 3.56 13.19
C ILE A 245 24.33 2.54 14.03
N PRO A 246 25.65 2.76 14.29
CA PRO A 246 26.41 1.85 15.11
C PRO A 246 25.99 1.94 16.58
N VAL A 247 25.80 0.77 17.21
CA VAL A 247 25.45 0.64 18.63
C VAL A 247 26.45 -0.29 19.29
N GLN A 248 26.86 0.06 20.49
CA GLN A 248 27.72 -0.77 21.34
C GLN A 248 26.94 -1.19 22.60
N TYR A 249 27.11 -2.44 23.01
CA TYR A 249 26.55 -2.97 24.23
C TYR A 249 27.65 -3.17 25.26
N ALA A 250 27.42 -2.71 26.50
CA ALA A 250 28.33 -2.97 27.60
C ALA A 250 28.31 -4.47 27.93
N ARG A 251 29.40 -5.17 27.62
CA ARG A 251 29.56 -6.60 27.97
C ARG A 251 29.85 -6.73 29.47
N ARG A 252 29.02 -7.49 30.14
CA ARG A 252 29.28 -7.94 31.51
C ARG A 252 30.16 -9.20 31.44
N ASN A 253 31.43 -9.08 31.83
CA ASN A 253 32.42 -10.16 32.05
C ASN A 253 32.65 -11.16 30.93
N SER A 254 33.75 -10.95 30.20
CA SER A 254 34.52 -12.07 29.63
C SER A 254 35.34 -12.70 30.78
N VAL A 255 35.14 -14.02 30.99
CA VAL A 255 36.02 -14.82 31.85
C VAL A 255 37.44 -14.71 31.35
N PRO A 256 38.45 -14.35 32.19
CA PRO A 256 39.85 -14.30 31.75
C PRO A 256 40.29 -15.71 31.39
N GLY A 257 40.64 -15.98 30.12
CA GLY A 257 41.21 -17.24 29.69
C GLY A 257 40.64 -17.86 28.40
N THR A 258 39.50 -17.40 27.90
CA THR A 258 39.01 -17.89 26.62
C THR A 258 39.32 -16.84 25.54
N GLN A 259 40.26 -17.18 24.67
CA GLN A 259 40.53 -16.43 23.43
C GLN A 259 39.33 -16.41 22.51
N SER A 260 38.34 -15.60 22.81
CA SER A 260 37.38 -15.12 21.83
C SER A 260 37.59 -13.64 21.62
N SER A 261 38.75 -13.30 21.02
CA SER A 261 38.94 -12.01 20.36
C SER A 261 38.15 -11.97 19.03
N GLU A 262 36.92 -12.40 19.03
CA GLU A 262 35.98 -11.85 18.08
C GLU A 262 35.71 -10.42 18.53
N MET A 263 36.41 -9.47 17.86
CA MET A 263 36.08 -8.06 17.92
C MET A 263 34.56 -7.94 18.11
N ALA A 264 34.15 -7.25 19.18
CA ALA A 264 32.75 -7.01 19.50
C ALA A 264 32.05 -6.60 18.21
N LYS A 265 31.29 -7.52 17.58
CA LYS A 265 30.61 -7.27 16.33
C LYS A 265 29.77 -6.04 16.53
N ARG A 266 30.14 -4.91 15.92
CA ARG A 266 29.38 -3.68 15.98
C ARG A 266 27.97 -4.00 15.52
N GLN A 267 27.01 -3.85 16.40
CA GLN A 267 25.59 -3.98 16.05
C GLN A 267 25.13 -2.65 15.47
N TYR A 268 24.25 -2.71 14.51
CA TYR A 268 23.72 -1.55 13.83
C TYR A 268 22.21 -1.52 13.96
N ILE A 269 21.68 -0.34 14.25
CA ILE A 269 20.22 -0.10 14.14
C ILE A 269 19.96 0.30 12.70
N PRO A 270 19.18 -0.50 11.94
CA PRO A 270 18.79 -0.16 10.58
C PRO A 270 17.63 0.83 10.59
N LEU A 271 17.86 2.07 10.18
CA LEU A 271 16.80 3.06 9.92
C LEU A 271 16.48 3.07 8.43
N LYS A 272 15.28 2.69 8.06
CA LYS A 272 14.83 2.71 6.66
C LYS A 272 14.67 4.16 6.17
N LEU A 273 15.13 4.46 4.97
CA LEU A 273 14.94 5.75 4.31
C LEU A 273 13.44 6.05 4.12
N ASN A 274 12.68 5.04 3.73
CA ASN A 274 11.24 5.06 3.65
C ASN A 274 10.65 4.24 4.81
N ALA A 275 10.74 4.77 6.04
CA ALA A 275 10.17 4.12 7.22
C ALA A 275 8.63 4.13 7.21
N SER A 276 8.04 5.12 6.55
CA SER A 276 6.59 5.28 6.40
C SER A 276 5.96 4.35 5.36
N GLY A 277 6.77 3.69 4.52
CA GLY A 277 6.28 2.82 3.44
C GLY A 277 5.48 3.59 2.38
N VAL A 278 4.39 2.99 1.92
CA VAL A 278 3.50 3.58 0.89
C VAL A 278 2.33 4.37 1.48
N MET A 279 2.17 4.38 2.80
CA MET A 279 1.03 5.04 3.47
C MET A 279 0.91 6.54 3.17
N PRO A 280 1.98 7.35 3.16
CA PRO A 280 1.90 8.77 2.85
C PRO A 280 1.27 9.07 1.50
N ILE A 281 1.57 8.23 0.50
CA ILE A 281 1.04 8.40 -0.86
C ILE A 281 -0.45 8.09 -0.90
N ILE A 282 -0.88 7.04 -0.19
CA ILE A 282 -2.29 6.67 -0.07
C ILE A 282 -3.08 7.79 0.63
N PHE A 283 -2.49 8.42 1.65
CA PHE A 283 -3.11 9.56 2.35
C PHE A 283 -3.23 10.79 1.46
N ALA A 284 -2.15 11.13 0.76
CA ALA A 284 -2.17 12.22 -0.22
C ALA A 284 -3.24 11.99 -1.28
N GLN A 285 -3.32 10.76 -1.82
CA GLN A 285 -4.32 10.37 -2.80
C GLN A 285 -5.76 10.52 -2.27
N ALA A 286 -6.02 10.02 -1.05
CA ALA A 286 -7.34 10.13 -0.43
C ALA A 286 -7.76 11.60 -0.22
N LEU A 287 -6.81 12.48 0.13
CA LEU A 287 -7.10 13.89 0.31
C LEU A 287 -7.33 14.63 -1.01
N MET A 288 -6.72 14.15 -2.11
CA MET A 288 -6.91 14.74 -3.45
C MET A 288 -8.33 14.61 -3.99
N PHE A 289 -9.18 13.74 -3.41
CA PHE A 289 -10.60 13.70 -3.73
C PHE A 289 -11.35 14.95 -3.20
N ALA A 290 -10.87 15.60 -2.15
CA ALA A 290 -11.57 16.73 -1.54
C ALA A 290 -11.66 17.96 -2.46
N PRO A 291 -10.60 18.45 -3.12
CA PRO A 291 -10.69 19.57 -4.06
C PRO A 291 -11.66 19.32 -5.22
N ALA A 292 -11.65 18.09 -5.78
CA ALA A 292 -12.53 17.72 -6.88
C ALA A 292 -14.02 17.69 -6.43
N THR A 293 -14.32 17.15 -5.24
CA THR A 293 -15.67 17.12 -4.70
C THR A 293 -16.16 18.52 -4.32
N ILE A 294 -15.31 19.36 -3.71
CA ILE A 294 -15.64 20.76 -3.42
C ILE A 294 -15.93 21.50 -4.72
N GLY A 295 -15.10 21.32 -5.75
CA GLY A 295 -15.32 21.91 -7.08
C GLY A 295 -16.67 21.52 -7.69
N SER A 296 -17.08 20.26 -7.54
CA SER A 296 -18.37 19.78 -8.06
C SER A 296 -19.58 20.38 -7.29
N VAL A 297 -19.48 20.55 -5.97
CA VAL A 297 -20.54 21.15 -5.13
C VAL A 297 -20.70 22.64 -5.41
N PHE A 298 -19.58 23.36 -5.61
CA PHE A 298 -19.58 24.80 -5.89
C PHE A 298 -19.48 25.12 -7.39
N GLY A 299 -19.88 24.20 -8.26
CA GLY A 299 -19.72 24.28 -9.72
C GLY A 299 -20.36 25.51 -10.40
N THR A 300 -21.27 26.22 -9.72
CA THR A 300 -21.88 27.48 -10.19
C THR A 300 -20.98 28.68 -9.97
N SER A 301 -19.99 28.62 -9.09
CA SER A 301 -19.04 29.71 -8.83
C SER A 301 -17.80 29.60 -9.72
N ALA A 302 -17.16 30.74 -10.06
CA ALA A 302 -15.91 30.77 -10.81
C ALA A 302 -14.80 29.95 -10.13
N VAL A 303 -14.74 29.98 -8.80
CA VAL A 303 -13.79 29.20 -8.00
C VAL A 303 -14.09 27.69 -8.09
N GLY A 304 -15.36 27.29 -8.04
CA GLY A 304 -15.78 25.90 -8.19
C GLY A 304 -15.42 25.33 -9.56
N GLN A 305 -15.70 26.09 -10.63
CA GLN A 305 -15.34 25.69 -12.01
C GLN A 305 -13.80 25.57 -12.17
N TRP A 306 -13.04 26.51 -11.63
CA TRP A 306 -11.58 26.44 -11.66
C TRP A 306 -11.04 25.23 -10.90
N LEU A 307 -11.55 24.96 -9.69
CA LEU A 307 -11.19 23.77 -8.92
C LEU A 307 -11.51 22.49 -9.68
N GLN A 308 -12.70 22.40 -10.24
CA GLN A 308 -13.11 21.22 -11.01
C GLN A 308 -12.20 21.04 -12.24
N ALA A 309 -11.96 22.07 -13.02
CA ALA A 309 -11.11 21.99 -14.20
C ALA A 309 -9.65 21.62 -13.87
N SER A 310 -9.10 22.18 -12.76
CA SER A 310 -7.71 21.98 -12.38
C SER A 310 -7.44 20.64 -11.68
N PHE A 311 -8.42 20.06 -10.99
CA PHE A 311 -8.24 18.86 -10.16
C PHE A 311 -8.98 17.62 -10.67
N SER A 312 -9.76 17.71 -11.75
CA SER A 312 -10.36 16.54 -12.40
C SER A 312 -9.36 15.75 -13.24
N ASP A 313 -8.36 16.43 -13.80
CA ASP A 313 -7.29 15.78 -14.56
C ASP A 313 -6.11 15.44 -13.65
N ILE A 314 -5.89 14.13 -13.46
CA ILE A 314 -4.80 13.59 -12.64
C ILE A 314 -3.41 13.93 -13.21
N PHE A 315 -3.31 14.06 -14.52
CA PHE A 315 -2.05 14.40 -15.21
C PHE A 315 -1.85 15.92 -15.33
N GLY A 316 -2.82 16.72 -14.84
CA GLY A 316 -2.74 18.17 -14.81
C GLY A 316 -1.64 18.71 -13.89
N LEU A 317 -1.07 19.86 -14.23
CA LEU A 317 0.03 20.46 -13.48
C LEU A 317 -0.35 20.77 -12.03
N TRP A 318 -1.51 21.40 -11.81
CA TRP A 318 -1.97 21.80 -10.46
C TRP A 318 -2.25 20.60 -9.55
N TYR A 319 -2.85 19.54 -10.12
CA TYR A 319 -3.05 18.29 -9.40
C TYR A 319 -1.71 17.71 -8.91
N ASN A 320 -0.71 17.63 -9.79
CA ASN A 320 0.57 17.00 -9.48
C ASN A 320 1.44 17.83 -8.52
N ILE A 321 1.39 19.16 -8.59
CA ILE A 321 2.07 20.03 -7.62
C ILE A 321 1.49 19.81 -6.22
N LEU A 322 0.16 19.92 -6.09
CA LEU A 322 -0.49 19.72 -4.79
C LEU A 322 -0.27 18.30 -4.26
N PHE A 323 -0.38 17.30 -5.12
CA PHE A 323 -0.14 15.90 -4.77
C PHE A 323 1.29 15.67 -4.27
N GLY A 324 2.31 16.19 -4.97
CA GLY A 324 3.71 16.10 -4.55
C GLY A 324 3.97 16.78 -3.20
N VAL A 325 3.41 17.96 -2.97
CA VAL A 325 3.52 18.67 -1.68
C VAL A 325 2.86 17.88 -0.56
N LEU A 326 1.66 17.32 -0.79
CA LEU A 326 0.97 16.48 0.20
C LEU A 326 1.77 15.21 0.51
N VAL A 327 2.36 14.55 -0.49
CA VAL A 327 3.21 13.37 -0.28
C VAL A 327 4.38 13.72 0.64
N VAL A 328 5.05 14.85 0.45
CA VAL A 328 6.16 15.29 1.32
C VAL A 328 5.66 15.52 2.75
N ILE A 329 4.59 16.29 2.93
CA ILE A 329 4.01 16.61 4.25
C ILE A 329 3.62 15.31 4.98
N PHE A 330 2.89 14.42 4.32
CA PHE A 330 2.46 13.17 4.94
C PHE A 330 3.61 12.21 5.21
N THR A 331 4.68 12.24 4.42
CA THR A 331 5.87 11.42 4.70
C THR A 331 6.52 11.84 6.00
N PHE A 332 6.71 13.14 6.24
CA PHE A 332 7.22 13.63 7.51
C PHE A 332 6.31 13.30 8.67
N PHE A 333 5.03 13.60 8.52
CA PHE A 333 4.02 13.33 9.54
C PHE A 333 3.95 11.85 9.93
N TYR A 334 3.88 10.97 8.92
CA TYR A 334 3.76 9.54 9.16
C TYR A 334 5.05 8.92 9.72
N THR A 335 6.21 9.39 9.28
CA THR A 335 7.51 8.95 9.82
C THR A 335 7.63 9.29 11.30
N ALA A 336 7.22 10.49 11.71
CA ALA A 336 7.23 10.90 13.11
C ALA A 336 6.33 10.03 14.01
N ILE A 337 5.22 9.51 13.47
CA ILE A 337 4.31 8.62 14.20
C ILE A 337 4.84 7.18 14.25
N THR A 338 5.38 6.71 13.14
CA THR A 338 5.74 5.28 12.97
C THR A 338 7.04 4.92 13.68
N VAL A 339 7.99 5.86 13.76
CA VAL A 339 9.30 5.64 14.40
C VAL A 339 9.34 6.32 15.76
N PRO A 340 9.03 5.58 16.85
CA PRO A 340 9.04 6.15 18.21
C PRO A 340 10.47 6.22 18.76
N THR A 341 11.22 7.25 18.42
CA THR A 341 12.63 7.46 18.83
C THR A 341 12.84 7.41 20.33
N ASN A 342 11.87 7.94 21.11
CA ASN A 342 11.89 7.88 22.57
C ASN A 342 11.89 6.44 23.11
N LYS A 343 11.02 5.57 22.56
CA LYS A 343 11.00 4.14 22.96
C LYS A 343 12.27 3.43 22.55
N MET A 344 12.79 3.70 21.35
CA MET A 344 14.05 3.11 20.88
C MET A 344 15.22 3.48 21.80
N SER A 345 15.30 4.73 22.24
CA SER A 345 16.31 5.20 23.19
C SER A 345 16.17 4.53 24.58
N ASP A 346 14.94 4.40 25.09
CA ASP A 346 14.67 3.72 26.35
C ASP A 346 15.01 2.22 26.31
N ASP A 347 14.67 1.56 25.22
CA ASP A 347 14.97 0.13 25.00
C ASP A 347 16.48 -0.11 24.89
N LEU A 348 17.22 0.78 24.21
CA LEU A 348 18.68 0.77 24.17
C LEU A 348 19.26 0.92 25.58
N LYS A 349 18.79 1.91 26.33
CA LYS A 349 19.25 2.15 27.70
C LYS A 349 18.99 0.95 28.61
N ARG A 350 17.81 0.32 28.52
CA ARG A 350 17.44 -0.87 29.29
C ARG A 350 18.28 -2.09 28.94
N SER A 351 18.64 -2.24 27.66
CA SER A 351 19.50 -3.34 27.18
C SER A 351 21.00 -3.10 27.39
N GLY A 352 21.38 -1.95 27.97
CA GLY A 352 22.79 -1.58 28.19
C GLY A 352 23.52 -1.20 26.89
N GLY A 353 22.76 -0.86 25.82
CA GLY A 353 23.28 -0.37 24.57
C GLY A 353 23.44 1.15 24.58
N PHE A 354 24.42 1.65 23.86
CA PHE A 354 24.64 3.09 23.66
C PHE A 354 25.20 3.36 22.25
N VAL A 355 24.92 4.55 21.78
CA VAL A 355 25.52 5.07 20.54
C VAL A 355 26.88 5.69 20.90
N PRO A 356 27.99 5.30 20.24
CA PRO A 356 29.31 5.85 20.51
C PRO A 356 29.31 7.39 20.42
N GLY A 357 29.77 8.04 21.49
CA GLY A 357 29.87 9.51 21.56
C GLY A 357 28.62 10.23 22.03
N ILE A 358 27.52 9.51 22.37
CA ILE A 358 26.25 10.10 22.81
C ILE A 358 25.81 9.46 24.13
N ARG A 359 25.30 10.28 25.07
CA ARG A 359 24.83 9.79 26.36
C ARG A 359 23.51 9.00 26.20
N PRO A 360 23.40 7.83 26.87
CA PRO A 360 22.15 7.04 26.85
C PRO A 360 20.98 7.82 27.47
N GLY A 361 19.82 7.81 26.82
CA GLY A 361 18.60 8.47 27.26
C GLY A 361 18.18 9.60 26.31
N ASN A 362 17.79 10.76 26.82
CA ASN A 362 17.22 11.84 26.01
C ASN A 362 18.14 12.32 24.88
N GLU A 363 19.44 12.44 25.12
CA GLU A 363 20.40 12.82 24.08
C GLU A 363 20.42 11.81 22.91
N THR A 364 20.31 10.52 23.22
CA THR A 364 20.19 9.47 22.18
C THR A 364 18.87 9.59 21.41
N SER A 365 17.77 9.95 22.08
CA SER A 365 16.49 10.18 21.39
C SER A 365 16.55 11.37 20.45
N GLU A 366 17.10 12.50 20.89
CA GLU A 366 17.28 13.71 20.07
C GLU A 366 18.20 13.44 18.87
N TYR A 367 19.28 12.68 19.07
CA TYR A 367 20.13 12.27 17.97
C TYR A 367 19.40 11.40 16.93
N LEU A 368 18.65 10.40 17.40
CA LEU A 368 17.84 9.55 16.52
C LEU A 368 16.80 10.36 15.74
N ASP A 369 16.15 11.33 16.38
CA ASP A 369 15.18 12.24 15.77
C ASP A 369 15.84 13.12 14.70
N SER A 370 17.00 13.68 15.00
CA SER A 370 17.77 14.48 14.04
C SER A 370 18.17 13.65 12.81
N VAL A 371 18.68 12.43 13.02
CA VAL A 371 19.04 11.51 11.93
C VAL A 371 17.80 11.13 11.11
N MET A 372 16.67 10.82 11.77
CA MET A 372 15.42 10.49 11.10
C MET A 372 14.92 11.66 10.23
N SER A 373 14.93 12.89 10.75
CA SER A 373 14.52 14.07 10.00
C SER A 373 15.41 14.29 8.76
N GLN A 374 16.73 14.13 8.91
CA GLN A 374 17.70 14.26 7.81
C GLN A 374 17.51 13.19 6.72
N ILE A 375 17.13 11.96 7.10
CA ILE A 375 16.89 10.86 6.16
C ILE A 375 15.51 11.02 5.50
N THR A 376 14.51 11.47 6.24
CA THR A 376 13.14 11.61 5.75
C THR A 376 13.04 12.66 4.65
N PHE A 377 13.82 13.74 4.71
CA PHE A 377 13.77 14.79 3.69
C PHE A 377 14.10 14.29 2.27
N PRO A 378 15.27 13.69 1.99
CA PRO A 378 15.55 13.14 0.66
C PRO A 378 14.61 11.98 0.30
N GLY A 379 14.20 11.17 1.29
CA GLY A 379 13.22 10.11 1.09
C GLY A 379 11.86 10.61 0.62
N SER A 380 11.35 11.68 1.25
CA SER A 380 10.06 12.29 0.89
C SER A 380 10.09 12.94 -0.50
N LEU A 381 11.19 13.63 -0.82
CA LEU A 381 11.37 14.24 -2.14
C LEU A 381 11.41 13.18 -3.25
N TYR A 382 12.14 12.09 -3.00
CA TYR A 382 12.21 10.98 -3.94
C TYR A 382 10.85 10.29 -4.14
N LEU A 383 10.09 10.09 -3.04
CA LEU A 383 8.72 9.58 -3.10
C LEU A 383 7.81 10.51 -3.91
N ALA A 384 7.90 11.82 -3.71
CA ALA A 384 7.11 12.79 -4.44
C ALA A 384 7.44 12.78 -5.95
N ILE A 385 8.73 12.68 -6.31
CA ILE A 385 9.16 12.57 -7.72
C ILE A 385 8.56 11.32 -8.38
N ILE A 386 8.66 10.14 -7.74
CA ILE A 386 8.08 8.91 -8.28
C ILE A 386 6.55 9.01 -8.36
N ALA A 387 5.91 9.64 -7.38
CA ALA A 387 4.47 9.80 -7.34
C ALA A 387 3.94 10.67 -8.50
N VAL A 388 4.67 11.72 -8.88
CA VAL A 388 4.32 12.66 -9.96
C VAL A 388 4.81 12.16 -11.33
N PHE A 389 5.72 11.21 -11.38
CA PHE A 389 6.37 10.74 -12.60
C PHE A 389 5.40 10.32 -13.73
N PRO A 390 4.26 9.64 -13.47
CA PRO A 390 3.28 9.30 -14.51
C PRO A 390 2.80 10.52 -15.30
N ALA A 391 2.56 11.64 -14.64
CA ALA A 391 2.12 12.86 -15.29
C ALA A 391 3.19 13.42 -16.24
N ILE A 392 4.45 13.37 -15.81
CA ILE A 392 5.58 13.81 -16.64
C ILE A 392 5.69 12.95 -17.90
N VAL A 393 5.54 11.62 -17.76
CA VAL A 393 5.63 10.69 -18.89
C VAL A 393 4.49 10.88 -19.89
N VAL A 394 3.26 11.07 -19.40
CA VAL A 394 2.10 11.34 -20.25
C VAL A 394 2.31 12.61 -21.06
N GLN A 395 2.78 13.69 -20.43
CA GLN A 395 2.98 14.98 -21.11
C GLN A 395 4.15 14.96 -22.09
N LEU A 396 5.25 14.25 -21.81
CA LEU A 396 6.44 14.22 -22.66
C LEU A 396 6.35 13.20 -23.79
N ILE A 397 5.80 12.01 -23.52
CA ILE A 397 5.83 10.87 -24.44
C ILE A 397 4.48 10.69 -25.14
N GLY A 398 3.40 11.35 -24.68
CA GLY A 398 2.05 11.19 -25.21
C GLY A 398 1.52 9.76 -25.00
N MET A 399 1.84 9.16 -23.84
CA MET A 399 1.46 7.80 -23.51
C MET A 399 -0.04 7.69 -23.20
N GLN A 400 -0.63 6.52 -23.46
CA GLN A 400 -2.00 6.24 -23.07
C GLN A 400 -2.15 6.34 -21.53
N GLN A 401 -3.15 7.08 -21.08
CA GLN A 401 -3.34 7.41 -19.66
C GLN A 401 -3.49 6.17 -18.78
N GLY A 402 -4.21 5.13 -19.25
CA GLY A 402 -4.39 3.88 -18.51
C GLY A 402 -3.07 3.14 -18.25
N TRP A 403 -2.16 3.12 -19.21
CA TRP A 403 -0.84 2.52 -19.06
C TRP A 403 0.09 3.37 -18.20
N ALA A 404 -0.01 4.70 -18.31
CA ALA A 404 0.81 5.64 -17.53
C ALA A 404 0.63 5.49 -16.01
N LEU A 405 -0.54 5.08 -15.53
CA LEU A 405 -0.79 4.82 -14.10
C LEU A 405 0.14 3.74 -13.52
N PHE A 406 0.72 2.86 -14.35
CA PHE A 406 1.67 1.83 -13.91
C PHE A 406 3.14 2.27 -13.94
N PHE A 407 3.44 3.46 -14.48
CA PHE A 407 4.81 3.99 -14.55
C PHE A 407 5.31 4.59 -13.25
N GLY A 408 4.45 4.81 -12.29
CA GLY A 408 4.82 5.42 -11.03
C GLY A 408 3.60 5.63 -10.15
N GLY A 409 3.63 6.71 -9.38
CA GLY A 409 2.55 7.06 -8.48
C GLY A 409 2.32 5.98 -7.43
N THR A 410 1.08 5.87 -7.01
CA THR A 410 0.66 4.95 -5.95
C THR A 410 0.76 3.49 -6.38
N SER A 411 0.38 3.15 -7.62
CA SER A 411 0.26 1.76 -8.09
C SER A 411 1.59 1.02 -8.08
N LEU A 412 2.63 1.61 -8.67
CA LEU A 412 3.95 0.99 -8.73
C LEU A 412 4.60 0.88 -7.36
N LEU A 413 4.52 1.95 -6.54
CA LEU A 413 5.11 1.95 -5.21
C LEU A 413 4.43 0.95 -4.27
N ILE A 414 3.10 0.79 -4.35
CA ILE A 414 2.38 -0.23 -3.60
C ILE A 414 2.83 -1.63 -4.05
N MET A 415 2.89 -1.87 -5.36
CA MET A 415 3.28 -3.17 -5.91
C MET A 415 4.71 -3.56 -5.47
N VAL A 416 5.68 -2.64 -5.61
CA VAL A 416 7.07 -2.89 -5.21
C VAL A 416 7.21 -3.03 -3.70
N GLY A 417 6.57 -2.14 -2.92
CA GLY A 417 6.62 -2.16 -1.46
C GLY A 417 6.06 -3.47 -0.89
N VAL A 418 4.88 -3.88 -1.35
CA VAL A 418 4.23 -5.12 -0.91
C VAL A 418 5.03 -6.36 -1.32
N ALA A 419 5.60 -6.37 -2.53
CA ALA A 419 6.46 -7.47 -2.97
C ALA A 419 7.70 -7.61 -2.07
N ILE A 420 8.39 -6.51 -1.77
CA ILE A 420 9.57 -6.51 -0.90
C ILE A 420 9.22 -6.94 0.53
N ASP A 421 8.15 -6.37 1.11
CA ASP A 421 7.71 -6.73 2.46
C ASP A 421 7.32 -8.20 2.56
N THR A 422 6.63 -8.74 1.55
CA THR A 422 6.26 -10.17 1.49
C THR A 422 7.49 -11.05 1.40
N ILE A 423 8.47 -10.71 0.54
CA ILE A 423 9.74 -11.44 0.41
C ILE A 423 10.53 -11.40 1.73
N GLN A 424 10.59 -10.25 2.41
CA GLN A 424 11.27 -10.13 3.70
C GLN A 424 10.61 -11.01 4.77
N GLN A 425 9.28 -11.09 4.83
CA GLN A 425 8.56 -11.98 5.75
C GLN A 425 8.83 -13.45 5.44
N VAL A 426 8.80 -13.86 4.17
CA VAL A 426 9.14 -15.23 3.74
C VAL A 426 10.57 -15.57 4.18
N ASN A 427 11.52 -14.68 3.94
CA ASN A 427 12.92 -14.90 4.34
C ASN A 427 13.08 -14.99 5.88
N ALA A 428 12.35 -14.18 6.65
CA ALA A 428 12.36 -14.26 8.11
C ALA A 428 11.83 -15.61 8.61
N HIS A 429 10.75 -16.13 8.02
CA HIS A 429 10.23 -17.48 8.33
C HIS A 429 11.21 -18.59 7.95
N LEU A 430 11.89 -18.47 6.81
CA LEU A 430 12.92 -19.44 6.41
C LEU A 430 14.10 -19.48 7.39
N LEU A 431 14.57 -18.32 7.84
CA LEU A 431 15.65 -18.22 8.82
C LEU A 431 15.27 -18.82 10.16
N ASN A 432 14.09 -18.49 10.69
CA ASN A 432 13.61 -19.02 11.96
C ASN A 432 13.53 -20.55 11.95
N ASN A 433 12.98 -21.13 10.89
CA ASN A 433 12.91 -22.60 10.77
C ASN A 433 14.29 -23.28 10.65
N HIS A 434 15.27 -22.59 10.05
CA HIS A 434 16.64 -23.10 9.98
C HIS A 434 17.31 -23.15 11.36
N TYR A 435 17.11 -22.13 12.19
CA TYR A 435 17.60 -22.08 13.57
C TYR A 435 16.94 -23.15 14.47
N ASP A 436 15.63 -23.36 14.35
CA ASP A 436 14.93 -24.41 15.10
C ASP A 436 15.43 -25.83 14.74
N GLY A 437 15.77 -26.04 13.48
CA GLY A 437 16.37 -27.30 13.02
C GLY A 437 17.77 -27.55 13.65
N LEU A 438 18.57 -26.52 13.76
CA LEU A 438 19.90 -26.58 14.39
C LEU A 438 19.81 -26.81 15.92
N MET A 439 18.87 -26.16 16.60
CA MET A 439 18.64 -26.36 18.03
C MET A 439 18.15 -27.80 18.34
N LYS A 440 17.24 -28.34 17.54
CA LYS A 440 16.78 -29.73 17.69
C LYS A 440 17.91 -30.74 17.45
N SER A 441 18.79 -30.51 16.49
CA SER A 441 19.96 -31.36 16.24
C SER A 441 21.02 -31.26 17.33
N GLY A 442 21.21 -30.08 17.94
CA GLY A 442 22.12 -29.87 19.08
C GLY A 442 21.65 -30.55 20.36
N SER A 443 20.33 -30.57 20.62
CA SER A 443 19.74 -31.25 21.78
C SER A 443 19.85 -32.79 21.72
N MET A 444 19.91 -33.38 20.51
CA MET A 444 20.13 -34.84 20.37
C MET A 444 21.59 -35.26 20.62
N ARG A 445 22.55 -34.34 20.58
CA ARG A 445 23.98 -34.66 20.85
C ARG A 445 24.35 -34.59 22.34
N SER A 446 23.48 -34.10 23.21
CA SER A 446 23.73 -33.98 24.64
C SER A 446 23.06 -35.08 25.49
N LYS A 447 22.79 -36.27 24.95
CA LYS A 447 22.47 -37.44 25.81
C LYS A 447 23.75 -37.91 26.46
N PRO A 448 23.89 -37.87 27.79
CA PRO A 448 25.02 -38.45 28.45
C PRO A 448 24.94 -39.99 28.24
N THR A 449 25.98 -40.55 27.66
CA THR A 449 26.27 -41.96 27.77
C THR A 449 26.62 -42.26 29.22
N ILE A 450 25.72 -42.95 29.94
CA ILE A 450 26.00 -43.56 31.21
C ILE A 450 26.71 -44.88 30.93
#